data_43837e73716d6e4d59095b499f10e991
#
_entry.id   43837e73716d6e4d59095b499f10e991
#
_cell.length_a   1.000
_cell.length_b   1.000
_cell.length_c   1.000
_cell.angle_alpha   90.00
_cell.angle_beta   90.00
_cell.angle_gamma   90.00
#
_symmetry.space_group_name_H-M   'P 1'
#
loop_
_entity.id
_entity.type
_entity.pdbx_description
1 polymer ?
#
loop_
_entity_poly.entity_id
_entity_poly.type
_entity_poly.pdbx_seq_one_letter_code
_entity_poly.pdbx_strand_id
1 'polypeptide(L)'
;MEISGAARVQASPDAVSRVLADPELLRRSLPGCTALEGEPDGYRIEISIGVAAVRGSYQGTIRVLDHQAGQRFDFALQLEAPRGFVEATVQTRFAAADGGTEIAYEAQSELGGPLAALGQRVAAGIATLLVRQFCDGIGREAQAVAQG
;
A
#
# COMPACT_ATOMS: atom_id res chain seq x y z
N MET A 1 -2.57 -16.25 0.04
CA MET A 1 -2.50 -15.73 1.41
C MET A 1 -3.44 -14.55 1.56
N GLU A 2 -4.18 -14.52 2.65
CA GLU A 2 -5.11 -13.43 2.93
C GLU A 2 -4.69 -12.71 4.20
N ILE A 3 -4.78 -11.38 4.19
CA ILE A 3 -4.63 -10.56 5.38
C ILE A 3 -5.78 -9.55 5.44
N SER A 4 -6.16 -9.17 6.63
CA SER A 4 -7.15 -8.12 6.84
C SER A 4 -6.85 -7.38 8.13
N GLY A 5 -7.33 -6.15 8.24
CA GLY A 5 -7.15 -5.37 9.43
C GLY A 5 -7.69 -3.97 9.26
N ALA A 6 -7.37 -3.14 10.23
CA ALA A 6 -7.75 -1.73 10.19
C ALA A 6 -6.64 -0.89 10.81
N ALA A 7 -6.50 0.32 10.29
CA ALA A 7 -5.57 1.31 10.82
C ALA A 7 -6.29 2.63 10.97
N ARG A 8 -5.86 3.45 11.92
CA ARG A 8 -6.46 4.76 12.14
C ARG A 8 -5.45 5.84 11.80
N VAL A 9 -5.91 6.85 11.06
CA VAL A 9 -5.08 8.01 10.72
C VAL A 9 -5.77 9.29 11.18
N GLN A 10 -4.99 10.31 11.51
CA GLN A 10 -5.46 11.57 12.07
C GLN A 10 -5.72 12.60 10.96
N ALA A 11 -6.55 12.21 9.99
CA ALA A 11 -6.93 13.08 8.88
C ALA A 11 -8.29 12.63 8.36
N SER A 12 -9.02 13.53 7.71
CA SER A 12 -10.35 13.21 7.16
C SER A 12 -10.27 12.21 6.01
N PRO A 13 -11.35 11.47 5.72
CA PRO A 13 -11.40 10.60 4.55
C PRO A 13 -11.09 11.31 3.23
N ASP A 14 -11.51 12.56 3.08
CA ASP A 14 -11.20 13.34 1.88
C ASP A 14 -9.71 13.64 1.78
N ALA A 15 -9.05 13.99 2.87
CA ALA A 15 -7.60 14.21 2.87
C ALA A 15 -6.84 12.94 2.55
N VAL A 16 -7.28 11.80 3.06
CA VAL A 16 -6.71 10.48 2.72
C VAL A 16 -6.83 10.22 1.22
N SER A 17 -8.00 10.45 0.65
CA SER A 17 -8.22 10.25 -0.78
C SER A 17 -7.37 11.18 -1.64
N ARG A 18 -7.12 12.42 -1.19
CA ARG A 18 -6.25 13.35 -1.90
C ARG A 18 -4.81 12.84 -1.98
N VAL A 19 -4.33 12.22 -0.90
CA VAL A 19 -2.99 11.60 -0.91
C VAL A 19 -2.92 10.48 -1.93
N LEU A 20 -3.93 9.61 -1.94
CA LEU A 20 -3.96 8.46 -2.85
C LEU A 20 -4.14 8.85 -4.31
N ALA A 21 -4.71 10.03 -4.57
CA ALA A 21 -4.90 10.54 -5.93
C ALA A 21 -3.70 11.32 -6.47
N ASP A 22 -2.76 11.70 -5.61
CA ASP A 22 -1.60 12.50 -5.99
C ASP A 22 -0.36 11.60 -6.07
N PRO A 23 0.26 11.45 -7.25
CA PRO A 23 1.41 10.54 -7.41
C PRO A 23 2.57 10.81 -6.47
N GLU A 24 2.90 12.08 -6.22
CA GLU A 24 4.03 12.41 -5.36
C GLU A 24 3.72 12.08 -3.89
N LEU A 25 2.50 12.36 -3.43
CA LEU A 25 2.09 12.05 -2.07
C LEU A 25 1.98 10.52 -1.89
N LEU A 26 1.47 9.83 -2.90
CA LEU A 26 1.42 8.37 -2.88
C LEU A 26 2.82 7.77 -2.80
N ARG A 27 3.77 8.28 -3.58
CA ARG A 27 5.15 7.84 -3.54
C ARG A 27 5.74 7.97 -2.14
N ARG A 28 5.49 9.10 -1.49
CA ARG A 28 5.98 9.34 -0.12
C ARG A 28 5.34 8.44 0.92
N SER A 29 4.11 8.01 0.66
CA SER A 29 3.36 7.14 1.59
C SER A 29 3.78 5.68 1.49
N LEU A 30 4.23 5.24 0.32
CA LEU A 30 4.59 3.83 0.09
C LEU A 30 5.96 3.53 0.72
N PRO A 31 6.04 2.53 1.59
CA PRO A 31 7.30 2.21 2.26
C PRO A 31 8.37 1.75 1.25
N GLY A 32 9.52 2.43 1.28
CA GLY A 32 10.65 2.10 0.41
C GLY A 32 10.48 2.45 -1.05
N CYS A 33 9.44 3.18 -1.42
CA CYS A 33 9.22 3.55 -2.82
C CYS A 33 10.28 4.54 -3.28
N THR A 34 11.06 4.15 -4.29
CA THR A 34 12.12 4.98 -4.86
C THR A 34 11.72 5.63 -6.18
N ALA A 35 10.71 5.10 -6.85
CA ALA A 35 10.19 5.67 -8.08
C ALA A 35 8.73 5.29 -8.27
N LEU A 36 7.95 6.23 -8.79
CA LEU A 36 6.55 6.02 -9.13
C LEU A 36 6.25 6.83 -10.38
N GLU A 37 5.91 6.15 -11.48
CA GLU A 37 5.62 6.79 -12.76
C GLU A 37 4.20 6.48 -13.19
N GLY A 38 3.45 7.51 -13.59
CA GLY A 38 2.07 7.35 -14.03
C GLY A 38 1.95 6.54 -15.32
N GLU A 39 0.92 5.69 -15.37
CA GLU A 39 0.49 4.93 -16.54
C GLU A 39 -1.03 5.08 -16.68
N PRO A 40 -1.63 4.72 -17.83
CA PRO A 40 -3.08 4.94 -18.00
C PRO A 40 -3.96 4.37 -16.88
N ASP A 41 -3.60 3.19 -16.34
CA ASP A 41 -4.41 2.49 -15.35
C ASP A 41 -3.80 2.52 -13.95
N GLY A 42 -2.73 3.25 -13.73
CA GLY A 42 -2.05 3.25 -12.45
C GLY A 42 -0.62 3.73 -12.53
N TYR A 43 0.31 2.93 -12.05
CA TYR A 43 1.71 3.37 -11.91
C TYR A 43 2.68 2.24 -12.15
N ARG A 44 3.86 2.60 -12.68
CA ARG A 44 5.04 1.76 -12.61
C ARG A 44 5.76 2.13 -11.31
N ILE A 45 6.24 1.13 -10.58
CA ILE A 45 6.78 1.34 -9.24
C ILE A 45 8.11 0.61 -9.05
N GLU A 46 9.00 1.25 -8.30
CA GLU A 46 10.21 0.62 -7.77
C GLU A 46 10.23 0.77 -6.26
N ILE A 47 10.45 -0.33 -5.56
CA ILE A 47 10.47 -0.37 -4.10
C ILE A 47 11.74 -1.05 -3.64
N SER A 48 12.41 -0.46 -2.64
CA SER A 48 13.53 -1.06 -1.95
C SER A 48 13.05 -1.48 -0.56
N ILE A 49 13.11 -2.78 -0.26
CA ILE A 49 12.64 -3.33 1.00
C ILE A 49 13.84 -3.74 1.85
N GLY A 50 13.89 -3.28 3.11
CA GLY A 50 14.97 -3.57 4.04
C GLY A 50 14.68 -4.67 5.05
N VAL A 51 13.48 -5.26 5.04
CA VAL A 51 13.15 -6.38 5.94
C VAL A 51 13.91 -7.61 5.52
N ALA A 52 14.68 -8.22 6.44
CA ALA A 52 15.70 -9.21 6.15
C ALA A 52 15.25 -10.35 5.22
N ALA A 53 14.10 -10.96 5.50
CA ALA A 53 13.61 -12.13 4.75
C ALA A 53 13.21 -11.80 3.30
N VAL A 54 12.87 -10.53 3.04
CA VAL A 54 12.41 -10.08 1.72
C VAL A 54 13.25 -8.92 1.20
N ARG A 55 14.43 -8.71 1.78
CA ARG A 55 15.31 -7.61 1.40
C ARG A 55 15.63 -7.63 -0.09
N GLY A 56 15.53 -6.47 -0.72
CA GLY A 56 15.89 -6.33 -2.12
C GLY A 56 15.15 -5.21 -2.82
N SER A 57 15.45 -5.05 -4.10
CA SER A 57 14.79 -4.10 -4.98
C SER A 57 13.74 -4.81 -5.80
N TYR A 58 12.53 -4.28 -5.79
CA TYR A 58 11.38 -4.83 -6.48
C TYR A 58 10.88 -3.82 -7.50
N GLN A 59 10.48 -4.30 -8.66
CA GLN A 59 9.92 -3.48 -9.73
C GLN A 59 8.59 -4.06 -10.16
N GLY A 60 7.66 -3.22 -10.50
CA GLY A 60 6.38 -3.71 -10.97
C GLY A 60 5.37 -2.61 -11.23
N THR A 61 4.12 -2.93 -11.00
CA THR A 61 3.00 -2.03 -11.29
C THR A 61 2.00 -2.02 -10.16
N ILE A 62 1.36 -0.86 -10.00
CA ILE A 62 0.12 -0.71 -9.23
C ILE A 62 -0.96 -0.33 -10.24
N ARG A 63 -2.02 -1.12 -10.32
CA ARG A 63 -3.18 -0.81 -11.15
C ARG A 63 -4.33 -0.44 -10.23
N VAL A 64 -4.87 0.76 -10.41
CA VAL A 64 -6.03 1.22 -9.64
C VAL A 64 -7.28 0.55 -10.20
N LEU A 65 -7.98 -0.21 -9.36
CA LEU A 65 -9.18 -0.94 -9.75
C LEU A 65 -10.45 -0.12 -9.50
N ASP A 66 -10.49 0.60 -8.38
CA ASP A 66 -11.62 1.45 -8.03
C ASP A 66 -11.17 2.50 -7.02
N HIS A 67 -11.49 3.75 -7.29
CA HIS A 67 -11.22 4.84 -6.36
C HIS A 67 -12.45 5.74 -6.27
N GLN A 68 -13.05 5.76 -5.10
CA GLN A 68 -14.16 6.66 -4.79
C GLN A 68 -13.73 7.56 -3.64
N ALA A 69 -13.67 8.85 -3.91
CA ALA A 69 -13.11 9.82 -2.96
C ALA A 69 -13.80 9.76 -1.61
N GLY A 70 -13.00 9.67 -0.55
CA GLY A 70 -13.49 9.59 0.82
C GLY A 70 -14.10 8.24 1.21
N GLN A 71 -14.14 7.26 0.30
CA GLN A 71 -14.84 5.99 0.53
C GLN A 71 -13.97 4.76 0.35
N ARG A 72 -13.25 4.65 -0.77
CA ARG A 72 -12.52 3.43 -1.07
C ARG A 72 -11.37 3.64 -2.04
N PHE A 73 -10.40 2.75 -1.97
CA PHE A 73 -9.30 2.68 -2.92
C PHE A 73 -8.89 1.22 -3.06
N ASP A 74 -9.17 0.64 -4.21
CA ASP A 74 -8.84 -0.75 -4.50
C ASP A 74 -7.77 -0.80 -5.58
N PHE A 75 -6.79 -1.66 -5.41
CA PHE A 75 -5.69 -1.74 -6.37
C PHE A 75 -5.12 -3.15 -6.47
N ALA A 76 -4.46 -3.42 -7.59
CA ALA A 76 -3.71 -4.63 -7.82
C ALA A 76 -2.22 -4.28 -7.88
N LEU A 77 -1.41 -5.09 -7.22
CA LEU A 77 0.03 -4.91 -7.13
C LEU A 77 0.72 -6.11 -7.75
N GLN A 78 1.68 -5.86 -8.63
CA GLN A 78 2.57 -6.88 -9.16
C GLN A 78 4.01 -6.40 -8.99
N LEU A 79 4.82 -7.18 -8.29
CA LEU A 79 6.23 -6.85 -8.05
C LEU A 79 7.09 -8.05 -8.43
N GLU A 80 8.25 -7.77 -9.00
CA GLU A 80 9.25 -8.77 -9.36
C GLU A 80 10.61 -8.40 -8.80
N ALA A 81 11.36 -9.42 -8.39
CA ALA A 81 12.71 -9.28 -7.91
C ALA A 81 13.47 -10.57 -8.25
N PRO A 82 14.81 -10.58 -8.15
CA PRO A 82 15.57 -11.82 -8.37
C PRO A 82 15.11 -12.98 -7.50
N ARG A 83 14.56 -12.70 -6.32
CA ARG A 83 14.10 -13.71 -5.37
C ARG A 83 12.67 -14.21 -5.61
N GLY A 84 11.98 -13.67 -6.60
CA GLY A 84 10.63 -14.12 -6.91
C GLY A 84 9.69 -12.97 -7.18
N PHE A 85 8.40 -13.25 -7.07
CA PHE A 85 7.39 -12.24 -7.35
C PHE A 85 6.33 -12.18 -6.25
N VAL A 86 5.62 -11.03 -6.24
CA VAL A 86 4.46 -10.79 -5.38
C VAL A 86 3.32 -10.32 -6.26
N GLU A 87 2.17 -10.96 -6.14
CA GLU A 87 0.92 -10.49 -6.75
C GLU A 87 -0.09 -10.29 -5.62
N ALA A 88 -0.73 -9.14 -5.58
CA ALA A 88 -1.71 -8.85 -4.53
C ALA A 88 -2.85 -8.02 -5.07
N THR A 89 -4.05 -8.25 -4.52
CA THR A 89 -5.21 -7.40 -4.72
C THR A 89 -5.59 -6.86 -3.35
N VAL A 90 -5.71 -5.55 -3.24
CA VAL A 90 -5.99 -4.88 -1.97
C VAL A 90 -7.26 -4.05 -2.09
N GLN A 91 -8.15 -4.23 -1.13
CA GLN A 91 -9.36 -3.43 -1.01
C GLN A 91 -9.28 -2.62 0.26
N THR A 92 -9.50 -1.31 0.16
CA THR A 92 -9.53 -0.43 1.31
C THR A 92 -10.85 0.32 1.39
N ARG A 93 -11.30 0.56 2.61
CA ARG A 93 -12.54 1.28 2.90
C ARG A 93 -12.24 2.32 3.97
N PHE A 94 -12.75 3.52 3.77
CA PHE A 94 -12.51 4.66 4.66
C PHE A 94 -13.77 5.03 5.39
N ALA A 95 -13.68 5.20 6.71
CA ALA A 95 -14.79 5.65 7.53
C ALA A 95 -14.30 6.74 8.48
N ALA A 96 -15.04 7.84 8.56
CA ALA A 96 -14.74 8.89 9.52
C ALA A 96 -14.90 8.34 10.93
N ALA A 97 -13.93 8.62 11.81
CA ALA A 97 -13.95 8.13 13.18
C ALA A 97 -13.17 9.08 14.09
N ASP A 98 -13.83 9.64 15.08
CA ASP A 98 -13.21 10.47 16.15
C ASP A 98 -12.26 11.55 15.60
N GLY A 99 -12.69 12.28 14.58
CA GLY A 99 -11.88 13.34 13.99
C GLY A 99 -10.82 12.88 13.01
N GLY A 100 -10.76 11.59 12.73
CA GLY A 100 -9.83 11.01 11.78
C GLY A 100 -10.52 10.04 10.84
N THR A 101 -9.75 9.07 10.35
CA THR A 101 -10.25 8.05 9.44
C THR A 101 -9.82 6.67 9.91
N GLU A 102 -10.74 5.73 9.91
CA GLU A 102 -10.41 4.31 10.00
C GLU A 102 -10.27 3.77 8.58
N ILE A 103 -9.14 3.15 8.30
CA ILE A 103 -8.88 2.50 7.02
C ILE A 103 -8.97 1.00 7.27
N ALA A 104 -10.06 0.38 6.79
CA ALA A 104 -10.21 -1.08 6.83
C ALA A 104 -9.68 -1.66 5.54
N TYR A 105 -8.88 -2.72 5.62
CA TYR A 105 -8.29 -3.31 4.43
C TYR A 105 -8.41 -4.83 4.42
N GLU A 106 -8.51 -5.37 3.21
CA GLU A 106 -8.42 -6.79 2.92
C GLU A 106 -7.48 -6.96 1.74
N ALA A 107 -6.58 -7.91 1.85
CA ALA A 107 -5.64 -8.20 0.78
C ALA A 107 -5.55 -9.70 0.54
N GLN A 108 -5.48 -10.07 -0.73
CA GLN A 108 -5.20 -11.43 -1.18
C GLN A 108 -3.91 -11.38 -1.96
N SER A 109 -2.98 -12.27 -1.64
CA SER A 109 -1.67 -12.24 -2.28
C SER A 109 -1.15 -13.63 -2.59
N GLU A 110 -0.26 -13.66 -3.58
CA GLU A 110 0.47 -14.83 -4.01
C GLU A 110 1.94 -14.49 -4.09
N LEU A 111 2.77 -15.38 -3.55
CA LEU A 111 4.23 -15.26 -3.64
C LEU A 111 4.76 -16.38 -4.52
N GLY A 112 5.71 -16.05 -5.38
CA GLY A 112 6.33 -17.04 -6.26
C GLY A 112 7.84 -17.05 -6.14
N GLY A 113 8.47 -18.10 -6.70
CA GLY A 113 9.90 -18.30 -6.62
C GLY A 113 10.36 -18.54 -5.19
N PRO A 114 11.61 -18.22 -4.86
CA PRO A 114 12.14 -18.39 -3.50
C PRO A 114 11.34 -17.70 -2.40
N LEU A 115 10.62 -16.63 -2.71
CA LEU A 115 9.74 -15.97 -1.72
C LEU A 115 8.64 -16.90 -1.20
N ALA A 116 8.17 -17.84 -2.03
CA ALA A 116 7.12 -18.77 -1.60
C ALA A 116 7.57 -19.69 -0.47
N ALA A 117 8.88 -19.87 -0.28
CA ALA A 117 9.42 -20.70 0.78
C ALA A 117 9.32 -20.06 2.18
N LEU A 118 8.96 -18.78 2.28
CA LEU A 118 8.83 -18.11 3.58
C LEU A 118 7.73 -18.71 4.46
N GLY A 119 6.70 -19.29 3.86
CA GLY A 119 5.54 -19.76 4.58
C GLY A 119 4.55 -18.64 4.86
N GLN A 120 3.30 -19.01 5.11
CA GLN A 120 2.21 -18.05 5.23
C GLN A 120 2.33 -17.16 6.46
N ARG A 121 2.78 -17.71 7.59
CA ARG A 121 2.87 -16.93 8.84
C ARG A 121 3.90 -15.81 8.72
N VAL A 122 5.08 -16.12 8.21
CA VAL A 122 6.16 -15.13 8.04
C VAL A 122 5.73 -14.09 7.02
N ALA A 123 5.20 -14.53 5.88
CA ALA A 123 4.76 -13.63 4.82
C ALA A 123 3.64 -12.70 5.29
N ALA A 124 2.66 -13.22 6.03
CA ALA A 124 1.56 -12.41 6.57
C ALA A 124 2.05 -11.37 7.56
N GLY A 125 3.03 -11.70 8.42
CA GLY A 125 3.63 -10.75 9.35
C GLY A 125 4.34 -9.60 8.64
N ILE A 126 5.10 -9.92 7.60
CA ILE A 126 5.78 -8.89 6.80
C ILE A 126 4.77 -8.01 6.07
N ALA A 127 3.76 -8.62 5.44
CA ALA A 127 2.72 -7.86 4.74
C ALA A 127 1.99 -6.91 5.68
N THR A 128 1.63 -7.37 6.88
CA THR A 128 0.98 -6.53 7.88
C THR A 128 1.84 -5.35 8.28
N LEU A 129 3.15 -5.56 8.47
CA LEU A 129 4.09 -4.49 8.76
C LEU A 129 4.12 -3.45 7.65
N LEU A 130 4.21 -3.89 6.39
CA LEU A 130 4.28 -2.98 5.24
C LEU A 130 2.97 -2.22 5.05
N VAL A 131 1.82 -2.86 5.26
CA VAL A 131 0.53 -2.17 5.20
C VAL A 131 0.44 -1.10 6.29
N ARG A 132 0.91 -1.40 7.51
CA ARG A 132 0.95 -0.41 8.58
C ARG A 132 1.81 0.79 8.23
N GLN A 133 2.99 0.54 7.69
CA GLN A 133 3.88 1.62 7.26
C GLN A 133 3.23 2.47 6.17
N PHE A 134 2.50 1.83 5.25
CA PHE A 134 1.76 2.55 4.23
C PHE A 134 0.68 3.43 4.85
N CYS A 135 -0.12 2.90 5.75
CA CYS A 135 -1.18 3.67 6.42
C CYS A 135 -0.60 4.82 7.23
N ASP A 136 0.51 4.60 7.93
CA ASP A 136 1.20 5.67 8.65
C ASP A 136 1.68 6.76 7.70
N GLY A 137 2.21 6.37 6.55
CA GLY A 137 2.62 7.30 5.50
C GLY A 137 1.46 8.12 4.96
N ILE A 138 0.34 7.47 4.67
CA ILE A 138 -0.88 8.16 4.25
C ILE A 138 -1.31 9.18 5.30
N GLY A 139 -1.32 8.79 6.57
CA GLY A 139 -1.71 9.68 7.66
C GLY A 139 -0.82 10.90 7.76
N ARG A 140 0.49 10.71 7.66
CA ARG A 140 1.45 11.80 7.70
C ARG A 140 1.25 12.78 6.55
N GLU A 141 1.11 12.28 5.32
CA GLU A 141 0.93 13.14 4.16
C GLU A 141 -0.46 13.79 4.14
N ALA A 142 -1.48 13.09 4.60
CA ALA A 142 -2.84 13.64 4.69
C ALA A 142 -2.92 14.77 5.72
N GLN A 143 -2.22 14.66 6.84
CA GLN A 143 -2.15 15.75 7.83
C GLN A 143 -1.46 16.97 7.25
N ALA A 144 -0.37 16.79 6.50
CA ALA A 144 0.35 17.89 5.87
C ALA A 144 -0.54 18.61 4.84
N VAL A 145 -1.30 17.86 4.04
CA VAL A 145 -2.24 18.42 3.06
C VAL A 145 -3.34 19.22 3.75
N ALA A 146 -3.89 18.68 4.85
CA ALA A 146 -4.97 19.34 5.59
C ALA A 146 -4.51 20.65 6.26
N GLN A 147 -3.23 20.75 6.63
CA GLN A 147 -2.67 21.93 7.27
C GLN A 147 -2.12 22.95 6.27
N GLY A 148 -1.83 22.50 5.07
CA GLY A 148 -1.32 23.32 3.98
C GLY A 148 -2.42 23.99 3.21
#